data_a87066be18eb78ebd1b807a74ae15804
#
_entry.id   a87066be18eb78ebd1b807a74ae15804
#
_cell.length_a   1.000
_cell.length_b   1.000
_cell.length_c   1.000
_cell.angle_alpha   90.00
_cell.angle_beta   90.00
_cell.angle_gamma   90.00
#
_symmetry.space_group_name_H-M   'P 1'
#
loop_
_entity.id
_entity.type
_entity.pdbx_description
1 polymer ?
#
loop_
_entity_poly.entity_id
_entity_poly.type
_entity_poly.pdbx_seq_one_letter_code
_entity_poly.pdbx_strand_id
1 'polypeptide(L)'
;LPVTHSVETSASPAATPDGLPMPRRLWAIATLMVSLAIASLDVTMANVALPAIAADLGVAPGLVVWVMIAYSVTILVTLLPLSALAERVGFRRMFVVGITLFMFWAVAVAFSSSFVMLLTARVIQAIGTSMLMCLFGGLVRNIYPSHQLGFGVSLNAMMVSVMAVLGPTIGAFVIEWSSWHWMFLMYVPLCLATYFGVRFLPDVPRTVRPFDWLACVLSALAFGLFVIGLDMLVSSALWAVILILVAGLSAWLLYRHSREQEAPVVPLDLLRIKPVAFAVGASATLFAAHMAAFVALPFYLINIMQYSYAHVGVLMGGWAIGSAIMAPVAGYLSDRFQVAVLCIVGAGLAAVGMFWIVLLPSGTSLFWGWVPMLVGGLGFGFFQSPNNRALLSGAPHRRSGAAGGLQATTRVFGQSVGTALAALSFHFGGPVGATVALVVGVLLALGAVGINVARYFSRAPDLSL
;
A
#
# COMPACT_ATOMS: atom_id res chain seq x y z
N LEU A 1 60.02 -11.20 -38.90
CA LEU A 1 59.20 -10.11 -38.39
C LEU A 1 58.11 -10.69 -37.52
N PRO A 2 58.08 -10.43 -36.18
CA PRO A 2 56.99 -10.90 -35.33
C PRO A 2 55.79 -9.92 -35.42
N VAL A 3 54.60 -10.46 -35.73
CA VAL A 3 53.35 -9.76 -35.70
C VAL A 3 52.92 -9.62 -34.23
N THR A 4 53.00 -8.39 -33.72
CA THR A 4 52.43 -8.01 -32.42
C THR A 4 50.93 -7.93 -32.53
N HIS A 5 50.21 -8.94 -31.98
CA HIS A 5 48.79 -8.82 -31.70
C HIS A 5 48.62 -7.88 -30.53
N SER A 6 48.13 -6.66 -30.82
CA SER A 6 47.58 -5.76 -29.81
C SER A 6 46.30 -6.37 -29.24
N VAL A 7 46.35 -6.83 -28.01
CA VAL A 7 45.17 -7.20 -27.21
C VAL A 7 44.41 -5.91 -26.92
N GLU A 8 43.36 -5.68 -27.68
CA GLU A 8 42.35 -4.69 -27.32
C GLU A 8 41.73 -5.13 -25.99
N THR A 9 42.13 -4.49 -24.92
CA THR A 9 41.45 -4.56 -23.62
C THR A 9 40.02 -4.04 -23.84
N SER A 10 39.07 -4.96 -24.02
CA SER A 10 37.65 -4.63 -23.96
C SER A 10 37.38 -3.97 -22.63
N ALA A 11 37.11 -2.65 -22.66
CA ALA A 11 36.68 -1.90 -21.50
C ALA A 11 35.45 -2.62 -20.92
N SER A 12 35.58 -3.17 -19.71
CA SER A 12 34.49 -3.71 -18.93
C SER A 12 33.38 -2.68 -18.89
N PRO A 13 32.10 -3.01 -19.21
CA PRO A 13 31.02 -2.06 -19.14
C PRO A 13 31.00 -1.45 -17.74
N ALA A 14 31.15 -0.13 -17.67
CA ALA A 14 31.17 0.62 -16.42
C ALA A 14 30.00 0.14 -15.55
N ALA A 15 30.31 -0.43 -14.39
CA ALA A 15 29.32 -0.92 -13.43
C ALA A 15 28.34 0.23 -13.17
N THR A 16 27.05 -0.01 -13.43
CA THR A 16 26.00 0.97 -13.11
C THR A 16 26.14 1.35 -11.65
N PRO A 17 26.23 2.64 -11.29
CA PRO A 17 26.45 3.06 -9.92
C PRO A 17 25.36 2.45 -9.01
N ASP A 18 25.75 1.74 -7.95
CA ASP A 18 24.83 1.15 -6.99
C ASP A 18 24.24 2.27 -6.12
N GLY A 19 23.07 2.80 -6.53
CA GLY A 19 22.36 3.91 -5.91
C GLY A 19 22.87 5.30 -6.33
N LEU A 20 22.23 6.35 -5.81
CA LEU A 20 22.59 7.74 -6.09
C LEU A 20 23.76 8.21 -5.21
N PRO A 21 24.67 9.08 -5.74
CA PRO A 21 25.71 9.70 -4.92
C PRO A 21 25.13 10.76 -3.94
N MET A 22 25.81 10.95 -2.81
CA MET A 22 25.53 12.08 -1.91
C MET A 22 26.05 13.40 -2.57
N PRO A 23 25.38 14.58 -2.39
CA PRO A 23 24.16 14.83 -1.59
C PRO A 23 22.85 14.62 -2.36
N ARG A 24 22.91 14.27 -3.67
CA ARG A 24 21.74 14.08 -4.52
C ARG A 24 20.77 13.05 -3.93
N ARG A 25 21.31 12.00 -3.30
CA ARG A 25 20.51 10.95 -2.63
C ARG A 25 19.59 11.53 -1.56
N LEU A 26 20.09 12.42 -0.69
CA LEU A 26 19.29 13.01 0.39
C LEU A 26 18.11 13.82 -0.15
N TRP A 27 18.31 14.61 -1.19
CA TRP A 27 17.22 15.36 -1.82
C TRP A 27 16.21 14.46 -2.53
N ALA A 28 16.67 13.39 -3.16
CA ALA A 28 15.79 12.39 -3.77
C ALA A 28 14.94 11.67 -2.71
N ILE A 29 15.54 11.31 -1.56
CA ILE A 29 14.83 10.72 -0.42
C ILE A 29 13.80 11.71 0.13
N ALA A 30 14.17 12.96 0.38
CA ALA A 30 13.25 13.98 0.89
C ALA A 30 12.05 14.17 -0.06
N THR A 31 12.29 14.24 -1.38
CA THR A 31 11.25 14.34 -2.40
C THR A 31 10.29 13.14 -2.36
N LEU A 32 10.86 11.94 -2.26
CA LEU A 32 10.09 10.70 -2.17
C LEU A 32 9.26 10.65 -0.88
N MET A 33 9.83 11.05 0.25
CA MET A 33 9.13 11.06 1.56
C MET A 33 7.98 12.06 1.58
N VAL A 34 8.16 13.27 1.04
CA VAL A 34 7.07 14.26 0.95
C VAL A 34 5.94 13.76 0.06
N SER A 35 6.26 13.17 -1.11
CA SER A 35 5.21 12.63 -1.99
C SER A 35 4.48 11.43 -1.37
N LEU A 36 5.18 10.59 -0.61
CA LEU A 36 4.57 9.48 0.12
C LEU A 36 3.69 9.97 1.27
N ALA A 37 4.11 11.04 1.97
CA ALA A 37 3.31 11.70 2.98
C ALA A 37 2.01 12.25 2.40
N ILE A 38 2.08 12.97 1.25
CA ILE A 38 0.90 13.48 0.54
C ILE A 38 -0.08 12.34 0.24
N ALA A 39 0.40 11.26 -0.41
CA ALA A 39 -0.44 10.13 -0.80
C ALA A 39 -1.07 9.41 0.42
N SER A 40 -0.35 9.32 1.53
CA SER A 40 -0.83 8.67 2.76
C SER A 40 -1.81 9.55 3.54
N LEU A 41 -1.54 10.86 3.65
CA LEU A 41 -2.43 11.83 4.28
C LEU A 41 -3.76 11.92 3.53
N ASP A 42 -3.75 11.93 2.20
CA ASP A 42 -4.96 12.05 1.40
C ASP A 42 -5.96 10.92 1.68
N VAL A 43 -5.48 9.69 1.84
CA VAL A 43 -6.32 8.55 2.20
C VAL A 43 -6.87 8.68 3.62
N THR A 44 -6.04 9.06 4.59
CA THR A 44 -6.41 9.04 6.01
C THR A 44 -7.24 10.24 6.43
N MET A 45 -6.92 11.44 5.91
CA MET A 45 -7.67 12.66 6.20
C MET A 45 -9.07 12.66 5.58
N ALA A 46 -9.21 12.16 4.34
CA ALA A 46 -10.49 12.13 3.66
C ALA A 46 -11.56 11.34 4.43
N ASN A 47 -11.18 10.28 5.16
CA ASN A 47 -12.10 9.52 6.02
C ASN A 47 -12.75 10.41 7.11
N VAL A 48 -11.97 11.30 7.73
CA VAL A 48 -12.44 12.20 8.78
C VAL A 48 -13.36 13.29 8.20
N ALA A 49 -13.16 13.64 6.94
CA ALA A 49 -13.95 14.67 6.26
C ALA A 49 -15.36 14.21 5.84
N LEU A 50 -15.60 12.90 5.71
CA LEU A 50 -16.85 12.37 5.16
C LEU A 50 -18.12 12.94 5.82
N PRO A 51 -18.24 13.02 7.17
CA PRO A 51 -19.42 13.61 7.79
C PRO A 51 -19.61 15.10 7.47
N ALA A 52 -18.52 15.87 7.44
CA ALA A 52 -18.55 17.29 7.09
C ALA A 52 -18.95 17.51 5.62
N ILE A 53 -18.41 16.70 4.70
CA ILE A 53 -18.78 16.71 3.28
C ILE A 53 -20.25 16.32 3.09
N ALA A 54 -20.76 15.32 3.82
CA ALA A 54 -22.15 14.91 3.75
C ALA A 54 -23.10 16.03 4.17
N ALA A 55 -22.77 16.74 5.25
CA ALA A 55 -23.55 17.86 5.76
C ALA A 55 -23.53 19.07 4.80
N ASP A 56 -22.37 19.41 4.26
CA ASP A 56 -22.17 20.56 3.40
C ASP A 56 -22.83 20.40 2.02
N LEU A 57 -22.69 19.22 1.42
CA LEU A 57 -23.29 18.92 0.11
C LEU A 57 -24.72 18.35 0.18
N GLY A 58 -25.30 18.19 1.38
CA GLY A 58 -26.66 17.66 1.58
C GLY A 58 -26.83 16.21 1.09
N VAL A 59 -25.80 15.38 1.22
CA VAL A 59 -25.75 14.01 0.69
C VAL A 59 -25.94 13.00 1.82
N ALA A 60 -26.70 11.93 1.55
CA ALA A 60 -26.88 10.85 2.51
C ALA A 60 -25.53 10.22 2.94
N PRO A 61 -25.34 9.92 4.25
CA PRO A 61 -24.08 9.37 4.77
C PRO A 61 -23.61 8.10 4.05
N GLY A 62 -24.54 7.22 3.61
CA GLY A 62 -24.20 6.03 2.84
C GLY A 62 -23.68 6.34 1.43
N LEU A 63 -24.10 7.44 0.83
CA LEU A 63 -23.67 7.83 -0.51
C LEU A 63 -22.29 8.52 -0.47
N VAL A 64 -22.01 9.30 0.58
CA VAL A 64 -20.71 10.01 0.67
C VAL A 64 -19.52 9.04 0.79
N VAL A 65 -19.73 7.82 1.29
CA VAL A 65 -18.68 6.78 1.39
C VAL A 65 -18.12 6.41 0.01
N TRP A 66 -18.91 6.59 -1.07
CA TRP A 66 -18.44 6.37 -2.44
C TRP A 66 -17.26 7.25 -2.84
N VAL A 67 -17.05 8.38 -2.17
CA VAL A 67 -15.85 9.23 -2.35
C VAL A 67 -14.58 8.42 -2.05
N MET A 68 -14.62 7.55 -1.04
CA MET A 68 -13.49 6.70 -0.66
C MET A 68 -13.42 5.41 -1.47
N ILE A 69 -14.56 4.78 -1.72
CA ILE A 69 -14.64 3.53 -2.49
C ILE A 69 -14.13 3.77 -3.91
N ALA A 70 -14.68 4.77 -4.62
CA ALA A 70 -14.27 5.10 -5.97
C ALA A 70 -12.79 5.46 -6.08
N TYR A 71 -12.27 6.23 -5.10
CA TYR A 71 -10.86 6.56 -5.00
C TYR A 71 -9.98 5.31 -4.87
N SER A 72 -10.30 4.42 -3.93
CA SER A 72 -9.53 3.20 -3.66
C SER A 72 -9.57 2.21 -4.83
N VAL A 73 -10.76 2.02 -5.44
CA VAL A 73 -10.93 1.18 -6.62
C VAL A 73 -10.12 1.74 -7.80
N THR A 74 -10.18 3.06 -8.01
CA THR A 74 -9.39 3.71 -9.08
C THR A 74 -7.89 3.49 -8.89
N ILE A 75 -7.37 3.64 -7.67
CA ILE A 75 -5.97 3.33 -7.38
C ILE A 75 -5.68 1.88 -7.75
N LEU A 76 -6.48 0.94 -7.26
CA LEU A 76 -6.24 -0.49 -7.45
C LEU A 76 -6.20 -0.89 -8.94
N VAL A 77 -7.17 -0.43 -9.73
CA VAL A 77 -7.26 -0.79 -11.15
C VAL A 77 -6.19 -0.12 -12.02
N THR A 78 -5.66 1.03 -11.58
CA THR A 78 -4.68 1.82 -12.36
C THR A 78 -3.22 1.54 -11.96
N LEU A 79 -2.95 1.00 -10.77
CA LEU A 79 -1.59 0.78 -10.27
C LEU A 79 -0.70 -0.03 -11.22
N LEU A 80 -1.16 -1.18 -11.70
CA LEU A 80 -0.38 -2.05 -12.59
C LEU A 80 -0.23 -1.46 -14.00
N PRO A 81 -1.29 -0.98 -14.66
CA PRO A 81 -1.17 -0.27 -15.92
C PRO A 81 -0.20 0.92 -15.88
N LEU A 82 -0.30 1.75 -14.83
CA LEU A 82 0.55 2.92 -14.67
C LEU A 82 1.99 2.55 -14.32
N SER A 83 2.22 1.44 -13.61
CA SER A 83 3.54 0.89 -13.37
C SER A 83 4.23 0.47 -14.68
N ALA A 84 3.52 -0.25 -15.57
CA ALA A 84 4.01 -0.62 -16.88
C ALA A 84 4.25 0.61 -17.78
N LEU A 85 3.38 1.61 -17.69
CA LEU A 85 3.55 2.88 -18.40
C LEU A 85 4.78 3.64 -17.89
N ALA A 86 5.05 3.62 -16.59
CA ALA A 86 6.19 4.29 -15.98
C ALA A 86 7.54 3.72 -16.47
N GLU A 87 7.63 2.42 -16.69
CA GLU A 87 8.82 1.76 -17.26
C GLU A 87 9.12 2.24 -18.71
N ARG A 88 8.11 2.74 -19.43
CA ARG A 88 8.24 3.22 -20.84
C ARG A 88 8.48 4.71 -20.93
N VAL A 89 7.67 5.49 -20.22
CA VAL A 89 7.74 6.97 -20.23
C VAL A 89 8.95 7.47 -19.44
N GLY A 90 9.38 6.70 -18.45
CA GLY A 90 10.41 7.02 -17.48
C GLY A 90 9.84 7.55 -16.17
N PHE A 91 10.43 7.11 -15.06
CA PHE A 91 9.94 7.38 -13.71
C PHE A 91 9.82 8.87 -13.38
N ARG A 92 10.80 9.66 -13.78
CA ARG A 92 10.81 11.10 -13.52
C ARG A 92 9.67 11.83 -14.24
N ARG A 93 9.39 11.50 -15.50
CA ARG A 93 8.27 12.10 -16.25
C ARG A 93 6.93 11.67 -15.65
N MET A 94 6.79 10.38 -15.34
CA MET A 94 5.58 9.84 -14.71
C MET A 94 5.32 10.51 -13.35
N PHE A 95 6.37 10.75 -12.56
CA PHE A 95 6.28 11.43 -11.28
C PHE A 95 5.78 12.89 -11.45
N VAL A 96 6.32 13.63 -12.42
CA VAL A 96 5.87 15.01 -12.71
C VAL A 96 4.40 15.03 -13.10
N VAL A 97 3.99 14.16 -14.03
CA VAL A 97 2.58 14.08 -14.45
C VAL A 97 1.68 13.72 -13.27
N GLY A 98 2.10 12.73 -12.46
CA GLY A 98 1.33 12.27 -11.29
C GLY A 98 1.13 13.37 -10.25
N ILE A 99 2.21 14.09 -9.86
CA ILE A 99 2.11 15.17 -8.86
C ILE A 99 1.32 16.37 -9.39
N THR A 100 1.44 16.68 -10.68
CA THR A 100 0.68 17.76 -11.31
C THR A 100 -0.81 17.43 -11.37
N LEU A 101 -1.14 16.20 -11.79
CA LEU A 101 -2.52 15.71 -11.83
C LEU A 101 -3.13 15.71 -10.43
N PHE A 102 -2.41 15.16 -9.44
CA PHE A 102 -2.85 15.16 -8.06
C PHE A 102 -3.12 16.57 -7.53
N MET A 103 -2.17 17.49 -7.73
CA MET A 103 -2.28 18.88 -7.25
C MET A 103 -3.48 19.62 -7.86
N PHE A 104 -3.62 19.53 -9.20
CA PHE A 104 -4.71 20.19 -9.90
C PHE A 104 -6.09 19.70 -9.43
N TRP A 105 -6.25 18.37 -9.33
CA TRP A 105 -7.51 17.78 -8.90
C TRP A 105 -7.75 17.88 -7.40
N ALA A 106 -6.73 18.01 -6.56
CA ALA A 106 -6.89 18.38 -5.16
C ALA A 106 -7.52 19.77 -5.01
N VAL A 107 -7.11 20.73 -5.86
CA VAL A 107 -7.76 22.05 -5.94
C VAL A 107 -9.21 21.91 -6.44
N ALA A 108 -9.46 21.10 -7.48
CA ALA A 108 -10.81 20.86 -7.97
C ALA A 108 -11.72 20.22 -6.91
N VAL A 109 -11.21 19.29 -6.10
CA VAL A 109 -11.92 18.73 -4.93
C VAL A 109 -12.26 19.81 -3.93
N ALA A 110 -11.31 20.69 -3.61
CA ALA A 110 -11.51 21.78 -2.66
C ALA A 110 -12.57 22.80 -3.11
N PHE A 111 -12.78 23.00 -4.40
CA PHE A 111 -13.80 23.91 -4.95
C PHE A 111 -15.05 23.17 -5.45
N SER A 112 -15.24 21.90 -5.09
CA SER A 112 -16.42 21.16 -5.54
C SER A 112 -17.68 21.64 -4.81
N SER A 113 -18.70 22.00 -5.59
CA SER A 113 -20.01 22.46 -5.13
C SER A 113 -21.12 21.41 -5.25
N SER A 114 -20.81 20.23 -5.77
CA SER A 114 -21.75 19.13 -5.92
C SER A 114 -21.06 17.79 -5.68
N PHE A 115 -21.84 16.78 -5.23
CA PHE A 115 -21.34 15.44 -5.01
C PHE A 115 -20.73 14.80 -6.28
N VAL A 116 -21.36 15.01 -7.44
CA VAL A 116 -20.86 14.46 -8.73
C VAL A 116 -19.53 15.09 -9.10
N MET A 117 -19.36 16.41 -8.91
CA MET A 117 -18.09 17.10 -9.14
C MET A 117 -17.01 16.60 -8.20
N LEU A 118 -17.32 16.45 -6.91
CA LEU A 118 -16.43 15.91 -5.90
C LEU A 118 -15.97 14.49 -6.26
N LEU A 119 -16.93 13.61 -6.57
CA LEU A 119 -16.63 12.21 -6.91
C LEU A 119 -15.77 12.10 -8.17
N THR A 120 -16.09 12.87 -9.22
CA THR A 120 -15.30 12.92 -10.46
C THR A 120 -13.89 13.42 -10.20
N ALA A 121 -13.76 14.50 -9.44
CA ALA A 121 -12.46 15.05 -9.08
C ALA A 121 -11.61 14.04 -8.27
N ARG A 122 -12.21 13.32 -7.32
CA ARG A 122 -11.55 12.27 -6.54
C ARG A 122 -11.09 11.10 -7.38
N VAL A 123 -11.89 10.65 -8.34
CA VAL A 123 -11.50 9.58 -9.28
C VAL A 123 -10.26 10.00 -10.09
N ILE A 124 -10.24 11.21 -10.63
CA ILE A 124 -9.09 11.65 -11.42
C ILE A 124 -7.87 11.95 -10.54
N GLN A 125 -8.07 12.49 -9.33
CA GLN A 125 -7.01 12.66 -8.33
C GLN A 125 -6.38 11.31 -7.96
N ALA A 126 -7.19 10.25 -7.83
CA ALA A 126 -6.73 8.89 -7.55
C ALA A 126 -5.77 8.35 -8.63
N ILE A 127 -5.97 8.72 -9.90
CA ILE A 127 -5.02 8.37 -10.98
C ILE A 127 -3.66 9.01 -10.71
N GLY A 128 -3.63 10.29 -10.29
CA GLY A 128 -2.39 10.97 -9.91
C GLY A 128 -1.70 10.28 -8.72
N THR A 129 -2.45 9.92 -7.69
CA THR A 129 -1.94 9.15 -6.54
C THR A 129 -1.39 7.79 -6.97
N SER A 130 -2.09 7.09 -7.85
CA SER A 130 -1.65 5.80 -8.38
C SER A 130 -0.34 5.91 -9.17
N MET A 131 -0.17 6.99 -9.97
CA MET A 131 1.09 7.31 -10.65
C MET A 131 2.25 7.48 -9.67
N LEU A 132 2.03 8.14 -8.53
CA LEU A 132 3.05 8.28 -7.50
C LEU A 132 3.32 6.95 -6.79
N MET A 133 2.26 6.25 -6.36
CA MET A 133 2.36 5.01 -5.59
C MET A 133 3.09 3.89 -6.34
N CYS A 134 2.85 3.72 -7.64
CA CYS A 134 3.51 2.68 -8.43
C CYS A 134 5.02 2.92 -8.58
N LEU A 135 5.48 4.16 -8.40
CA LEU A 135 6.89 4.53 -8.52
C LEU A 135 7.70 4.32 -7.23
N PHE A 136 7.07 4.32 -6.04
CA PHE A 136 7.80 4.33 -4.77
C PHE A 136 8.77 3.17 -4.64
N GLY A 137 8.34 1.93 -4.89
CA GLY A 137 9.22 0.77 -4.81
C GLY A 137 10.38 0.82 -5.81
N GLY A 138 10.10 1.19 -7.05
CA GLY A 138 11.10 1.34 -8.10
C GLY A 138 12.09 2.49 -7.81
N LEU A 139 11.61 3.62 -7.30
CA LEU A 139 12.46 4.75 -6.93
C LEU A 139 13.37 4.41 -5.75
N VAL A 140 12.84 3.77 -4.68
CA VAL A 140 13.65 3.31 -3.54
C VAL A 140 14.81 2.44 -4.03
N ARG A 141 14.52 1.48 -4.90
CA ARG A 141 15.54 0.57 -5.44
C ARG A 141 16.64 1.26 -6.25
N ASN A 142 16.33 2.39 -6.90
CA ASN A 142 17.28 3.15 -7.71
C ASN A 142 17.94 4.31 -6.94
N ILE A 143 17.40 4.72 -5.79
CA ILE A 143 17.96 5.77 -4.94
C ILE A 143 18.98 5.19 -3.95
N TYR A 144 18.66 4.06 -3.31
CA TYR A 144 19.50 3.44 -2.30
C TYR A 144 20.45 2.41 -2.91
N PRO A 145 21.68 2.29 -2.39
CA PRO A 145 22.55 1.16 -2.72
C PRO A 145 21.96 -0.15 -2.19
N SER A 146 22.29 -1.27 -2.82
CA SER A 146 21.72 -2.59 -2.52
C SER A 146 21.84 -2.98 -1.05
N HIS A 147 23.00 -2.65 -0.41
CA HIS A 147 23.23 -2.91 1.02
C HIS A 147 22.41 -2.04 1.99
N GLN A 148 21.74 -0.96 1.50
CA GLN A 148 20.85 -0.08 2.28
C GLN A 148 19.39 -0.15 1.84
N LEU A 149 19.03 -1.07 0.96
CA LEU A 149 17.67 -1.19 0.43
C LEU A 149 16.64 -1.45 1.53
N GLY A 150 16.98 -2.32 2.49
CA GLY A 150 16.13 -2.60 3.65
C GLY A 150 15.82 -1.35 4.46
N PHE A 151 16.83 -0.51 4.71
CA PHE A 151 16.65 0.79 5.39
C PHE A 151 15.77 1.74 4.56
N GLY A 152 15.99 1.84 3.26
CA GLY A 152 15.16 2.68 2.37
C GLY A 152 13.69 2.26 2.35
N VAL A 153 13.43 0.96 2.29
CA VAL A 153 12.06 0.41 2.35
C VAL A 153 11.43 0.67 3.73
N SER A 154 12.20 0.53 4.81
CA SER A 154 11.71 0.77 6.17
C SER A 154 11.34 2.23 6.42
N LEU A 155 12.11 3.16 5.85
CA LEU A 155 11.81 4.58 5.95
C LEU A 155 10.46 4.92 5.27
N ASN A 156 10.16 4.29 4.13
CA ASN A 156 8.85 4.41 3.50
C ASN A 156 7.73 3.85 4.40
N ALA A 157 7.93 2.67 4.99
CA ALA A 157 6.95 2.05 5.89
C ALA A 157 6.71 2.91 7.14
N MET A 158 7.77 3.47 7.72
CA MET A 158 7.68 4.40 8.84
C MET A 158 6.88 5.65 8.46
N MET A 159 7.14 6.27 7.30
CA MET A 159 6.41 7.44 6.84
C MET A 159 4.92 7.17 6.70
N VAL A 160 4.54 6.04 6.09
CA VAL A 160 3.13 5.63 5.97
C VAL A 160 2.48 5.48 7.34
N SER A 161 3.16 4.85 8.32
CA SER A 161 2.65 4.66 9.67
C SER A 161 2.49 6.00 10.43
N VAL A 162 3.46 6.89 10.31
CA VAL A 162 3.39 8.24 10.91
C VAL A 162 2.23 9.03 10.34
N MET A 163 2.04 9.00 9.01
CA MET A 163 0.93 9.70 8.36
C MET A 163 -0.44 9.07 8.68
N ALA A 164 -0.49 7.77 8.95
CA ALA A 164 -1.72 7.11 9.40
C ALA A 164 -2.19 7.62 10.78
N VAL A 165 -1.26 8.02 11.66
CA VAL A 165 -1.59 8.65 12.96
C VAL A 165 -1.91 10.13 12.80
N LEU A 166 -1.06 10.84 12.06
CA LEU A 166 -1.18 12.29 11.92
C LEU A 166 -2.37 12.71 11.05
N GLY A 167 -2.71 11.89 10.04
CA GLY A 167 -3.76 12.22 9.10
C GLY A 167 -5.11 12.55 9.75
N PRO A 168 -5.71 11.64 10.53
CA PRO A 168 -6.96 11.92 11.23
C PRO A 168 -6.86 13.12 12.18
N THR A 169 -5.75 13.27 12.88
CA THR A 169 -5.53 14.39 13.82
C THR A 169 -5.47 15.74 13.10
N ILE A 170 -4.66 15.81 12.03
CA ILE A 170 -4.55 17.02 11.20
C ILE A 170 -5.90 17.32 10.54
N GLY A 171 -6.59 16.27 10.03
CA GLY A 171 -7.88 16.41 9.39
C GLY A 171 -8.95 16.97 10.33
N ALA A 172 -9.07 16.42 11.53
CA ALA A 172 -10.00 16.90 12.54
C ALA A 172 -9.73 18.37 12.94
N PHE A 173 -8.46 18.70 13.17
CA PHE A 173 -8.03 20.06 13.50
C PHE A 173 -8.39 21.07 12.39
N VAL A 174 -8.12 20.72 11.13
CA VAL A 174 -8.44 21.60 9.98
C VAL A 174 -9.95 21.82 9.85
N ILE A 175 -10.77 20.76 10.06
CA ILE A 175 -12.23 20.88 10.00
C ILE A 175 -12.75 21.77 11.14
N GLU A 176 -12.23 21.60 12.34
CA GLU A 176 -12.65 22.38 13.52
C GLU A 176 -12.35 23.89 13.35
N TRP A 177 -11.19 24.24 12.79
CA TRP A 177 -10.75 25.63 12.65
C TRP A 177 -11.23 26.32 11.37
N SER A 178 -11.65 25.53 10.35
CA SER A 178 -12.06 26.09 9.07
C SER A 178 -13.11 25.22 8.39
N SER A 179 -12.74 24.47 7.35
CA SER A 179 -13.63 23.61 6.59
C SER A 179 -12.86 22.45 5.94
N TRP A 180 -13.59 21.40 5.51
CA TRP A 180 -13.00 20.26 4.80
C TRP A 180 -12.29 20.65 3.49
N HIS A 181 -12.63 21.76 2.86
CA HIS A 181 -11.99 22.30 1.64
C HIS A 181 -10.49 22.54 1.84
N TRP A 182 -10.12 23.10 3.00
CA TRP A 182 -8.72 23.40 3.33
C TRP A 182 -7.86 22.16 3.49
N MET A 183 -8.46 21.01 3.82
CA MET A 183 -7.73 19.75 3.88
C MET A 183 -7.12 19.35 2.54
N PHE A 184 -7.78 19.69 1.44
CA PHE A 184 -7.27 19.41 0.09
C PHE A 184 -6.35 20.50 -0.41
N LEU A 185 -6.60 21.77 -0.05
CA LEU A 185 -5.73 22.89 -0.43
C LEU A 185 -4.35 22.81 0.23
N MET A 186 -4.23 22.25 1.43
CA MET A 186 -2.95 22.10 2.10
C MET A 186 -1.96 21.17 1.35
N TYR A 187 -2.42 20.34 0.42
CA TYR A 187 -1.54 19.55 -0.43
C TYR A 187 -0.79 20.41 -1.46
N VAL A 188 -1.33 21.57 -1.85
CA VAL A 188 -0.72 22.41 -2.90
C VAL A 188 0.72 22.83 -2.55
N PRO A 189 1.01 23.43 -1.38
CA PRO A 189 2.39 23.79 -1.03
C PRO A 189 3.31 22.55 -0.93
N LEU A 190 2.81 21.42 -0.46
CA LEU A 190 3.60 20.18 -0.40
C LEU A 190 3.90 19.64 -1.81
N CYS A 191 2.94 19.69 -2.73
CA CYS A 191 3.15 19.33 -4.13
C CYS A 191 4.18 20.24 -4.80
N LEU A 192 4.12 21.54 -4.57
CA LEU A 192 5.10 22.51 -5.07
C LEU A 192 6.52 22.21 -4.53
N ALA A 193 6.65 21.94 -3.23
CA ALA A 193 7.92 21.54 -2.64
C ALA A 193 8.46 20.26 -3.28
N THR A 194 7.59 19.26 -3.50
CA THR A 194 7.93 18.02 -4.20
C THR A 194 8.39 18.28 -5.63
N TYR A 195 7.75 19.21 -6.34
CA TYR A 195 8.08 19.56 -7.72
C TYR A 195 9.51 20.10 -7.86
N PHE A 196 9.97 20.92 -6.92
CA PHE A 196 11.37 21.37 -6.87
C PHE A 196 12.37 20.22 -6.67
N GLY A 197 11.96 19.18 -5.98
CA GLY A 197 12.77 17.99 -5.70
C GLY A 197 12.90 17.02 -6.88
N VAL A 198 12.02 17.07 -7.88
CA VAL A 198 12.00 16.15 -9.03
C VAL A 198 13.34 16.06 -9.76
N ARG A 199 14.10 17.16 -9.84
CA ARG A 199 15.40 17.21 -10.50
C ARG A 199 16.44 16.26 -9.91
N PHE A 200 16.25 15.84 -8.65
CA PHE A 200 17.17 14.94 -7.95
C PHE A 200 16.83 13.46 -8.15
N LEU A 201 15.61 13.15 -8.62
CA LEU A 201 15.19 11.77 -8.86
C LEU A 201 16.06 11.09 -9.93
N PRO A 202 16.29 9.77 -9.80
CA PRO A 202 17.07 9.01 -10.78
C PRO A 202 16.35 8.92 -12.13
N ASP A 203 17.13 8.96 -13.21
CA ASP A 203 16.65 8.55 -14.53
C ASP A 203 16.83 7.03 -14.65
N VAL A 204 15.72 6.32 -14.76
CA VAL A 204 15.71 4.86 -14.92
C VAL A 204 15.63 4.53 -16.40
N PRO A 205 16.41 3.55 -16.90
CA PRO A 205 16.36 3.13 -18.30
C PRO A 205 14.95 2.74 -18.72
N ARG A 206 14.53 3.23 -19.89
CA ARG A 206 13.18 3.00 -20.43
C ARG A 206 13.09 1.70 -21.19
N THR A 207 11.93 1.07 -21.13
CA THR A 207 11.62 -0.13 -21.90
C THR A 207 10.95 0.24 -23.23
N VAL A 208 11.39 -0.33 -24.35
CA VAL A 208 10.89 -0.01 -25.72
C VAL A 208 9.77 -0.99 -26.16
N ARG A 209 9.13 -1.70 -25.26
CA ARG A 209 8.12 -2.72 -25.61
C ARG A 209 6.74 -2.14 -25.90
N PRO A 210 5.91 -2.75 -26.79
CA PRO A 210 4.54 -2.28 -27.05
C PRO A 210 3.67 -2.32 -25.80
N PHE A 211 2.74 -1.36 -25.64
CA PHE A 211 1.84 -1.30 -24.48
C PHE A 211 0.65 -2.23 -24.70
N ASP A 212 0.42 -3.10 -23.76
CA ASP A 212 -0.64 -4.09 -23.82
C ASP A 212 -1.94 -3.55 -23.19
N TRP A 213 -2.75 -2.89 -24.02
CA TRP A 213 -4.04 -2.35 -23.59
C TRP A 213 -5.02 -3.42 -23.13
N LEU A 214 -4.97 -4.62 -23.75
CA LEU A 214 -5.87 -5.70 -23.37
C LEU A 214 -5.57 -6.20 -21.96
N ALA A 215 -4.29 -6.39 -21.63
CA ALA A 215 -3.89 -6.76 -20.27
C ALA A 215 -4.28 -5.67 -19.25
N CYS A 216 -4.19 -4.38 -19.60
CA CYS A 216 -4.63 -3.29 -18.73
C CYS A 216 -6.13 -3.35 -18.45
N VAL A 217 -6.96 -3.53 -19.46
CA VAL A 217 -8.42 -3.64 -19.30
C VAL A 217 -8.79 -4.89 -18.52
N LEU A 218 -8.21 -6.04 -18.86
CA LEU A 218 -8.49 -7.29 -18.14
C LEU A 218 -8.06 -7.22 -16.66
N SER A 219 -6.94 -6.57 -16.34
CA SER A 219 -6.50 -6.37 -14.95
C SER A 219 -7.44 -5.42 -14.21
N ALA A 220 -7.88 -4.34 -14.84
CA ALA A 220 -8.84 -3.40 -14.27
C ALA A 220 -10.18 -4.08 -13.95
N LEU A 221 -10.69 -4.89 -14.88
CA LEU A 221 -11.92 -5.66 -14.68
C LEU A 221 -11.73 -6.72 -13.58
N ALA A 222 -10.60 -7.46 -13.59
CA ALA A 222 -10.35 -8.50 -12.60
C ALA A 222 -10.30 -7.95 -11.17
N PHE A 223 -9.52 -6.90 -10.92
CA PHE A 223 -9.38 -6.32 -9.58
C PHE A 223 -10.57 -5.45 -9.19
N GLY A 224 -11.06 -4.60 -10.11
CA GLY A 224 -12.15 -3.67 -9.84
C GLY A 224 -13.47 -4.39 -9.58
N LEU A 225 -13.88 -5.31 -10.46
CA LEU A 225 -15.13 -6.06 -10.28
C LEU A 225 -15.07 -7.02 -9.08
N PHE A 226 -13.88 -7.56 -8.78
CA PHE A 226 -13.71 -8.39 -7.58
C PHE A 226 -13.98 -7.60 -6.30
N VAL A 227 -13.38 -6.40 -6.17
CA VAL A 227 -13.56 -5.55 -4.97
C VAL A 227 -15.00 -5.04 -4.87
N ILE A 228 -15.58 -4.56 -5.98
CA ILE A 228 -16.98 -4.13 -6.00
C ILE A 228 -17.93 -5.31 -5.69
N GLY A 229 -17.64 -6.50 -6.23
CA GLY A 229 -18.39 -7.71 -5.95
C GLY A 229 -18.35 -8.11 -4.48
N LEU A 230 -17.19 -7.99 -3.83
CA LEU A 230 -17.07 -8.24 -2.39
C LEU A 230 -17.88 -7.22 -1.56
N ASP A 231 -17.86 -5.95 -1.92
CA ASP A 231 -18.64 -4.90 -1.25
C ASP A 231 -20.15 -5.16 -1.41
N MET A 232 -20.57 -5.63 -2.58
CA MET A 232 -21.97 -5.95 -2.87
C MET A 232 -22.49 -7.23 -2.21
N LEU A 233 -21.66 -8.08 -1.61
CA LEU A 233 -22.12 -9.31 -0.93
C LEU A 233 -23.13 -9.02 0.18
N VAL A 234 -23.04 -7.87 0.82
CA VAL A 234 -23.95 -7.45 1.89
C VAL A 234 -25.26 -6.91 1.35
N SER A 235 -25.26 -6.24 0.20
CA SER A 235 -26.42 -5.55 -0.37
C SER A 235 -27.20 -6.39 -1.38
N SER A 236 -26.51 -7.18 -2.21
CA SER A 236 -27.13 -8.01 -3.25
C SER A 236 -26.23 -9.18 -3.64
N ALA A 237 -26.49 -10.34 -3.05
CA ALA A 237 -25.72 -11.56 -3.31
C ALA A 237 -25.68 -11.96 -4.80
N LEU A 238 -26.78 -11.74 -5.56
CA LEU A 238 -26.83 -12.06 -6.98
C LEU A 238 -25.81 -11.24 -7.79
N TRP A 239 -25.83 -9.90 -7.64
CA TRP A 239 -24.87 -9.03 -8.33
C TRP A 239 -23.45 -9.28 -7.88
N ALA A 240 -23.22 -9.52 -6.58
CA ALA A 240 -21.93 -9.87 -6.04
C ALA A 240 -21.34 -11.12 -6.73
N VAL A 241 -22.11 -12.20 -6.84
CA VAL A 241 -21.68 -13.44 -7.49
C VAL A 241 -21.38 -13.19 -8.97
N ILE A 242 -22.26 -12.47 -9.70
CA ILE A 242 -22.03 -12.14 -11.12
C ILE A 242 -20.71 -11.36 -11.28
N LEU A 243 -20.48 -10.32 -10.48
CA LEU A 243 -19.27 -9.50 -10.57
C LEU A 243 -18.01 -10.31 -10.24
N ILE A 244 -18.06 -11.16 -9.21
CA ILE A 244 -16.94 -12.04 -8.84
C ILE A 244 -16.64 -13.06 -9.94
N LEU A 245 -17.68 -13.64 -10.59
CA LEU A 245 -17.49 -14.56 -11.71
C LEU A 245 -16.87 -13.87 -12.93
N VAL A 246 -17.35 -12.67 -13.27
CA VAL A 246 -16.76 -11.85 -14.36
C VAL A 246 -15.34 -11.44 -14.04
N ALA A 247 -15.04 -11.09 -12.77
CA ALA A 247 -13.69 -10.81 -12.32
C ALA A 247 -12.77 -12.04 -12.46
N GLY A 248 -13.25 -13.23 -12.06
CA GLY A 248 -12.55 -14.50 -12.21
C GLY A 248 -12.28 -14.86 -13.68
N LEU A 249 -13.27 -14.68 -14.55
CA LEU A 249 -13.10 -14.87 -15.98
C LEU A 249 -12.07 -13.88 -16.57
N SER A 250 -12.13 -12.60 -16.16
CA SER A 250 -11.16 -11.59 -16.58
C SER A 250 -9.74 -11.92 -16.12
N ALA A 251 -9.59 -12.40 -14.89
CA ALA A 251 -8.30 -12.85 -14.35
C ALA A 251 -7.75 -14.07 -15.10
N TRP A 252 -8.62 -15.02 -15.46
CA TRP A 252 -8.23 -16.19 -16.25
C TRP A 252 -7.82 -15.82 -17.67
N LEU A 253 -8.57 -14.93 -18.35
CA LEU A 253 -8.21 -14.41 -19.67
C LEU A 253 -6.88 -13.65 -19.62
N LEU A 254 -6.69 -12.82 -18.57
CA LEU A 254 -5.44 -12.10 -18.33
C LEU A 254 -4.27 -13.07 -18.16
N TYR A 255 -4.44 -14.13 -17.37
CA TYR A 255 -3.43 -15.17 -17.20
C TYR A 255 -3.08 -15.83 -18.54
N ARG A 256 -4.08 -16.25 -19.33
CA ARG A 256 -3.86 -16.87 -20.65
C ARG A 256 -3.12 -15.92 -21.61
N HIS A 257 -3.52 -14.65 -21.63
CA HIS A 257 -2.92 -13.64 -22.49
C HIS A 257 -1.47 -13.31 -22.09
N SER A 258 -1.20 -13.24 -20.79
CA SER A 258 0.10 -12.81 -20.27
C SER A 258 1.13 -13.93 -20.11
N ARG A 259 0.71 -15.19 -20.10
CA ARG A 259 1.60 -16.33 -19.75
C ARG A 259 2.76 -16.54 -20.75
N GLU A 260 2.60 -16.09 -22.00
CA GLU A 260 3.59 -16.25 -23.08
C GLU A 260 4.42 -14.97 -23.30
N GLN A 261 4.09 -13.89 -22.57
CA GLN A 261 4.81 -12.64 -22.68
C GLN A 261 6.03 -12.62 -21.76
N GLU A 262 7.17 -12.13 -22.25
CA GLU A 262 8.40 -12.00 -21.46
C GLU A 262 8.33 -10.94 -20.34
N ALA A 263 7.48 -9.91 -20.52
CA ALA A 263 7.30 -8.84 -19.55
C ALA A 263 5.86 -8.32 -19.57
N PRO A 264 4.92 -9.09 -19.02
CA PRO A 264 3.51 -8.72 -19.03
C PRO A 264 3.25 -7.49 -18.12
N VAL A 265 2.14 -6.77 -18.41
CA VAL A 265 1.68 -5.60 -17.62
C VAL A 265 1.38 -6.04 -16.18
N VAL A 266 0.63 -7.11 -16.02
CA VAL A 266 0.51 -7.78 -14.72
C VAL A 266 1.71 -8.70 -14.58
N PRO A 267 2.58 -8.48 -13.60
CA PRO A 267 3.87 -9.13 -13.53
C PRO A 267 3.78 -10.60 -13.05
N LEU A 268 3.07 -11.42 -13.83
CA LEU A 268 2.96 -12.87 -13.62
C LEU A 268 4.31 -13.58 -13.75
N ASP A 269 5.22 -13.01 -14.54
CA ASP A 269 6.63 -13.41 -14.63
C ASP A 269 7.32 -13.32 -13.28
N LEU A 270 7.06 -12.25 -12.50
CA LEU A 270 7.61 -12.09 -11.17
C LEU A 270 7.02 -13.09 -10.17
N LEU A 271 5.76 -13.46 -10.31
CA LEU A 271 5.13 -14.47 -9.44
C LEU A 271 5.67 -15.89 -9.67
N ARG A 272 6.37 -16.16 -10.77
CA ARG A 272 7.10 -17.42 -10.97
C ARG A 272 8.38 -17.49 -10.14
N ILE A 273 8.88 -16.36 -9.68
CA ILE A 273 10.03 -16.27 -8.78
C ILE A 273 9.56 -16.56 -7.35
N LYS A 274 9.93 -17.74 -6.83
CA LYS A 274 9.45 -18.24 -5.54
C LYS A 274 9.52 -17.21 -4.38
N PRO A 275 10.67 -16.52 -4.13
CA PRO A 275 10.74 -15.49 -3.09
C PRO A 275 9.71 -14.37 -3.26
N VAL A 276 9.45 -13.93 -4.50
CA VAL A 276 8.47 -12.88 -4.82
C VAL A 276 7.05 -13.40 -4.59
N ALA A 277 6.73 -14.61 -5.05
CA ALA A 277 5.41 -15.21 -4.85
C ALA A 277 5.06 -15.36 -3.37
N PHE A 278 5.99 -15.85 -2.54
CA PHE A 278 5.80 -15.91 -1.09
C PHE A 278 5.62 -14.52 -0.47
N ALA A 279 6.41 -13.54 -0.90
CA ALA A 279 6.30 -12.17 -0.38
C ALA A 279 4.96 -11.53 -0.73
N VAL A 280 4.45 -11.75 -1.96
CA VAL A 280 3.12 -11.28 -2.41
C VAL A 280 2.02 -11.95 -1.60
N GLY A 281 2.02 -13.28 -1.48
CA GLY A 281 1.01 -14.02 -0.72
C GLY A 281 0.97 -13.61 0.76
N ALA A 282 2.12 -13.54 1.41
CA ALA A 282 2.24 -13.11 2.81
C ALA A 282 1.79 -11.65 2.99
N SER A 283 2.15 -10.76 2.07
CA SER A 283 1.74 -9.36 2.08
C SER A 283 0.24 -9.22 1.96
N ALA A 284 -0.38 -9.82 0.93
CA ALA A 284 -1.83 -9.76 0.71
C ALA A 284 -2.60 -10.25 1.95
N THR A 285 -2.16 -11.37 2.52
CA THR A 285 -2.81 -11.99 3.68
C THR A 285 -2.66 -11.13 4.94
N LEU A 286 -1.48 -10.57 5.23
CA LEU A 286 -1.30 -9.75 6.42
C LEU A 286 -1.94 -8.37 6.29
N PHE A 287 -1.96 -7.75 5.10
CA PHE A 287 -2.71 -6.51 4.89
C PHE A 287 -4.22 -6.73 4.99
N ALA A 288 -4.73 -7.90 4.58
CA ALA A 288 -6.12 -8.28 4.80
C ALA A 288 -6.41 -8.46 6.30
N ALA A 289 -5.54 -9.14 7.04
CA ALA A 289 -5.62 -9.28 8.48
C ALA A 289 -5.68 -7.93 9.19
N HIS A 290 -4.72 -7.06 8.85
CA HIS A 290 -4.63 -5.71 9.43
C HIS A 290 -5.91 -4.91 9.17
N MET A 291 -6.41 -4.89 7.94
CA MET A 291 -7.57 -4.06 7.61
C MET A 291 -8.87 -4.63 8.17
N ALA A 292 -9.03 -5.96 8.21
CA ALA A 292 -10.18 -6.59 8.87
C ALA A 292 -10.23 -6.21 10.36
N ALA A 293 -9.09 -6.28 11.05
CA ALA A 293 -9.00 -5.85 12.45
C ALA A 293 -9.20 -4.35 12.60
N PHE A 294 -8.56 -3.53 11.76
CA PHE A 294 -8.59 -2.06 11.87
C PHE A 294 -9.99 -1.49 11.69
N VAL A 295 -10.79 -2.06 10.79
CA VAL A 295 -12.21 -1.69 10.61
C VAL A 295 -13.07 -2.14 11.78
N ALA A 296 -12.78 -3.31 12.36
CA ALA A 296 -13.57 -3.88 13.46
C ALA A 296 -13.26 -3.24 14.82
N LEU A 297 -12.01 -2.79 15.03
CA LEU A 297 -11.52 -2.28 16.32
C LEU A 297 -12.36 -1.17 16.93
N PRO A 298 -12.74 -0.08 16.21
CA PRO A 298 -13.57 0.98 16.80
C PRO A 298 -14.90 0.44 17.35
N PHE A 299 -15.56 -0.43 16.58
CA PHE A 299 -16.83 -1.03 16.99
C PHE A 299 -16.66 -1.96 18.20
N TYR A 300 -15.62 -2.78 18.21
CA TYR A 300 -15.29 -3.64 19.32
C TYR A 300 -15.00 -2.84 20.61
N LEU A 301 -14.15 -1.81 20.49
CA LEU A 301 -13.73 -1.00 21.63
C LEU A 301 -14.89 -0.16 22.19
N ILE A 302 -15.77 0.36 21.34
CA ILE A 302 -16.92 1.17 21.79
C ILE A 302 -18.04 0.28 22.32
N ASN A 303 -18.49 -0.70 21.54
CA ASN A 303 -19.72 -1.44 21.81
C ASN A 303 -19.51 -2.58 22.83
N ILE A 304 -18.33 -3.22 22.82
CA ILE A 304 -18.04 -4.39 23.68
C ILE A 304 -17.19 -3.98 24.88
N MET A 305 -16.11 -3.24 24.64
CA MET A 305 -15.19 -2.82 25.72
C MET A 305 -15.66 -1.55 26.46
N GLN A 306 -16.66 -0.82 25.91
CA GLN A 306 -17.28 0.38 26.50
C GLN A 306 -16.29 1.56 26.65
N TYR A 307 -15.27 1.66 25.81
CA TYR A 307 -14.39 2.82 25.78
C TYR A 307 -15.07 4.03 25.11
N SER A 308 -14.71 5.24 25.56
CA SER A 308 -15.12 6.47 24.88
C SER A 308 -14.41 6.65 23.53
N TYR A 309 -14.98 7.44 22.63
CA TYR A 309 -14.40 7.76 21.33
C TYR A 309 -12.96 8.29 21.43
N ALA A 310 -12.68 9.15 22.42
CA ALA A 310 -11.34 9.66 22.68
C ALA A 310 -10.34 8.55 23.03
N HIS A 311 -10.75 7.60 23.88
CA HIS A 311 -9.93 6.45 24.24
C HIS A 311 -9.63 5.54 23.03
N VAL A 312 -10.60 5.34 22.14
CA VAL A 312 -10.40 4.55 20.91
C VAL A 312 -9.31 5.16 20.05
N GLY A 313 -9.30 6.49 19.85
CA GLY A 313 -8.23 7.17 19.11
C GLY A 313 -6.85 6.95 19.71
N VAL A 314 -6.72 7.04 21.03
CA VAL A 314 -5.45 6.77 21.75
C VAL A 314 -5.02 5.31 21.60
N LEU A 315 -5.95 4.36 21.74
CA LEU A 315 -5.67 2.94 21.60
C LEU A 315 -5.20 2.60 20.18
N MET A 316 -5.90 3.07 19.15
CA MET A 316 -5.50 2.84 17.76
C MET A 316 -4.16 3.50 17.42
N GLY A 317 -3.83 4.64 18.06
CA GLY A 317 -2.53 5.28 17.97
C GLY A 317 -1.38 4.35 18.39
N GLY A 318 -1.59 3.45 19.37
CA GLY A 318 -0.62 2.47 19.79
C GLY A 318 -0.14 1.55 18.67
N TRP A 319 -1.05 1.11 17.79
CA TRP A 319 -0.70 0.31 16.61
C TRP A 319 0.23 1.05 15.64
N ALA A 320 -0.12 2.27 15.31
CA ALA A 320 0.66 3.06 14.36
C ALA A 320 2.03 3.45 14.92
N ILE A 321 2.10 3.78 16.22
CA ILE A 321 3.36 4.05 16.95
C ILE A 321 4.25 2.80 16.93
N GLY A 322 3.70 1.63 17.29
CA GLY A 322 4.44 0.36 17.25
C GLY A 322 5.01 0.07 15.85
N SER A 323 4.19 0.23 14.82
CA SER A 323 4.62 0.04 13.43
C SER A 323 5.72 1.02 13.01
N ALA A 324 5.58 2.31 13.36
CA ALA A 324 6.57 3.34 13.03
C ALA A 324 7.92 3.10 13.70
N ILE A 325 7.93 2.68 14.98
CA ILE A 325 9.16 2.39 15.74
C ILE A 325 9.86 1.14 15.18
N MET A 326 9.09 0.09 14.88
CA MET A 326 9.68 -1.20 14.52
C MET A 326 10.08 -1.29 13.04
N ALA A 327 9.49 -0.51 12.14
CA ALA A 327 9.82 -0.56 10.72
C ALA A 327 11.31 -0.29 10.42
N PRO A 328 11.99 0.73 10.97
CA PRO A 328 13.42 0.94 10.76
C PRO A 328 14.29 -0.19 11.34
N VAL A 329 13.92 -0.69 12.52
CA VAL A 329 14.62 -1.80 13.18
C VAL A 329 14.56 -3.06 12.30
N ALA A 330 13.37 -3.41 11.83
CA ALA A 330 13.16 -4.54 10.94
C ALA A 330 13.89 -4.37 9.60
N GLY A 331 13.93 -3.14 9.06
CA GLY A 331 14.70 -2.82 7.87
C GLY A 331 16.19 -3.12 8.03
N TYR A 332 16.79 -2.65 9.13
CA TYR A 332 18.18 -2.93 9.45
C TYR A 332 18.46 -4.43 9.66
N LEU A 333 17.56 -5.12 10.38
CA LEU A 333 17.69 -6.55 10.60
C LEU A 333 17.52 -7.35 9.30
N SER A 334 16.70 -6.87 8.35
CA SER A 334 16.49 -7.55 7.08
C SER A 334 17.74 -7.56 6.18
N ASP A 335 18.72 -6.71 6.47
CA ASP A 335 20.02 -6.71 5.79
C ASP A 335 20.99 -7.77 6.35
N ARG A 336 20.66 -8.39 7.52
CA ARG A 336 21.53 -9.31 8.24
C ARG A 336 20.94 -10.69 8.50
N PHE A 337 19.62 -10.80 8.54
CA PHE A 337 18.90 -12.02 8.89
C PHE A 337 17.97 -12.47 7.78
N GLN A 338 17.64 -13.77 7.78
CA GLN A 338 16.71 -14.35 6.81
C GLN A 338 15.34 -13.67 6.90
N VAL A 339 14.87 -13.20 5.76
CA VAL A 339 13.58 -12.48 5.65
C VAL A 339 12.41 -13.35 6.12
N ALA A 340 12.43 -14.65 5.82
CA ALA A 340 11.35 -15.56 6.24
C ALA A 340 11.18 -15.59 7.76
N VAL A 341 12.28 -15.66 8.52
CA VAL A 341 12.26 -15.67 10.00
C VAL A 341 11.71 -14.35 10.55
N LEU A 342 12.20 -13.23 10.01
CA LEU A 342 11.71 -11.91 10.44
C LEU A 342 10.21 -11.76 10.17
N CYS A 343 9.74 -12.23 9.00
CA CYS A 343 8.32 -12.18 8.65
C CYS A 343 7.46 -13.12 9.52
N ILE A 344 7.96 -14.29 9.92
CA ILE A 344 7.28 -15.19 10.88
C ILE A 344 7.09 -14.48 12.22
N VAL A 345 8.16 -13.89 12.76
CA VAL A 345 8.11 -13.17 14.06
C VAL A 345 7.16 -11.98 13.95
N GLY A 346 7.25 -11.17 12.89
CA GLY A 346 6.40 -9.98 12.71
C GLY A 346 4.92 -10.34 12.59
N ALA A 347 4.57 -11.27 11.71
CA ALA A 347 3.18 -11.71 11.55
C ALA A 347 2.63 -12.40 12.81
N GLY A 348 3.48 -13.16 13.52
CA GLY A 348 3.15 -13.79 14.79
C GLY A 348 2.83 -12.77 15.89
N LEU A 349 3.67 -11.72 16.02
CA LEU A 349 3.41 -10.63 16.97
C LEU A 349 2.13 -9.86 16.61
N ALA A 350 1.86 -9.63 15.32
CA ALA A 350 0.62 -9.01 14.89
C ALA A 350 -0.60 -9.86 15.28
N ALA A 351 -0.54 -11.18 15.05
CA ALA A 351 -1.58 -12.11 15.46
C ALA A 351 -1.79 -12.12 16.99
N VAL A 352 -0.68 -12.14 17.76
CA VAL A 352 -0.72 -12.11 19.23
C VAL A 352 -1.37 -10.81 19.71
N GLY A 353 -0.99 -9.65 19.17
CA GLY A 353 -1.60 -8.36 19.53
C GLY A 353 -3.10 -8.34 19.27
N MET A 354 -3.55 -8.77 18.07
CA MET A 354 -4.97 -8.85 17.73
C MET A 354 -5.73 -9.84 18.64
N PHE A 355 -5.17 -11.02 18.90
CA PHE A 355 -5.78 -12.03 19.76
C PHE A 355 -5.87 -11.58 21.21
N TRP A 356 -4.83 -10.92 21.71
CA TRP A 356 -4.82 -10.41 23.08
C TRP A 356 -5.94 -9.38 23.32
N ILE A 357 -6.23 -8.50 22.34
CA ILE A 357 -7.35 -7.55 22.44
C ILE A 357 -8.68 -8.30 22.65
N VAL A 358 -8.90 -9.39 21.92
CA VAL A 358 -10.14 -10.19 22.03
C VAL A 358 -10.28 -10.86 23.41
N LEU A 359 -9.15 -11.15 24.08
CA LEU A 359 -9.15 -11.79 25.40
C LEU A 359 -9.30 -10.80 26.55
N LEU A 360 -9.18 -9.49 26.32
CA LEU A 360 -9.29 -8.50 27.38
C LEU A 360 -10.72 -8.43 27.92
N PRO A 361 -10.91 -8.42 29.26
CA PRO A 361 -12.23 -8.22 29.85
C PRO A 361 -12.73 -6.79 29.64
N SER A 362 -14.03 -6.61 29.56
CA SER A 362 -14.66 -5.28 29.55
C SER A 362 -14.30 -4.51 30.83
N GLY A 363 -14.07 -3.20 30.69
CA GLY A 363 -13.61 -2.36 31.82
C GLY A 363 -12.10 -2.40 32.08
N THR A 364 -11.31 -3.05 31.23
CA THR A 364 -9.84 -2.98 31.29
C THR A 364 -9.36 -1.53 31.23
N SER A 365 -8.33 -1.16 32.02
CA SER A 365 -7.79 0.20 31.98
C SER A 365 -7.17 0.53 30.62
N LEU A 366 -7.15 1.81 30.27
CA LEU A 366 -6.62 2.31 29.00
C LEU A 366 -5.19 1.82 28.71
N PHE A 367 -4.35 1.78 29.74
CA PHE A 367 -2.97 1.31 29.63
C PHE A 367 -2.89 -0.15 29.15
N TRP A 368 -3.65 -1.06 29.79
CA TRP A 368 -3.66 -2.47 29.43
C TRP A 368 -4.36 -2.74 28.08
N GLY A 369 -5.28 -1.87 27.66
CA GLY A 369 -5.84 -1.90 26.31
C GLY A 369 -4.85 -1.42 25.25
N TRP A 370 -3.95 -0.49 25.60
CA TRP A 370 -2.95 0.06 24.70
C TRP A 370 -1.80 -0.90 24.39
N VAL A 371 -1.40 -1.73 25.34
CA VAL A 371 -0.28 -2.69 25.20
C VAL A 371 -0.48 -3.65 24.03
N PRO A 372 -1.60 -4.38 23.87
CA PRO A 372 -1.80 -5.28 22.74
C PRO A 372 -1.87 -4.54 21.39
N MET A 373 -2.37 -3.30 21.36
CA MET A 373 -2.33 -2.44 20.17
C MET A 373 -0.90 -2.15 19.75
N LEU A 374 -0.04 -1.79 20.72
CA LEU A 374 1.37 -1.57 20.49
C LEU A 374 2.05 -2.85 19.98
N VAL A 375 1.80 -4.00 20.63
CA VAL A 375 2.37 -5.31 20.23
C VAL A 375 1.96 -5.67 18.80
N GLY A 376 0.69 -5.51 18.46
CA GLY A 376 0.20 -5.74 17.09
C GLY A 376 0.87 -4.83 16.07
N GLY A 377 1.02 -3.55 16.41
CA GLY A 377 1.71 -2.57 15.58
C GLY A 377 3.21 -2.87 15.41
N LEU A 378 3.92 -3.22 16.49
CA LEU A 378 5.32 -3.69 16.44
C LEU A 378 5.45 -4.88 15.47
N GLY A 379 4.56 -5.86 15.57
CA GLY A 379 4.52 -7.03 14.70
C GLY A 379 4.32 -6.66 13.22
N PHE A 380 3.35 -5.78 12.96
CA PHE A 380 3.05 -5.33 11.60
C PHE A 380 4.22 -4.57 10.95
N GLY A 381 4.83 -3.63 11.69
CA GLY A 381 6.02 -2.90 11.24
C GLY A 381 7.22 -3.81 11.02
N PHE A 382 7.41 -4.80 11.91
CA PHE A 382 8.49 -5.77 11.82
C PHE A 382 8.37 -6.69 10.61
N PHE A 383 7.15 -7.04 10.20
CA PHE A 383 6.89 -7.81 8.99
C PHE A 383 7.09 -7.00 7.71
N GLN A 384 6.56 -5.77 7.67
CA GLN A 384 6.38 -5.02 6.44
C GLN A 384 7.70 -4.72 5.72
N SER A 385 8.73 -4.27 6.44
CA SER A 385 10.01 -3.88 5.86
C SER A 385 10.77 -5.04 5.23
N PRO A 386 11.02 -6.19 5.92
CA PRO A 386 11.67 -7.35 5.33
C PRO A 386 10.90 -7.93 4.15
N ASN A 387 9.58 -8.02 4.25
CA ASN A 387 8.75 -8.59 3.18
C ASN A 387 8.77 -7.73 1.91
N ASN A 388 8.67 -6.40 2.06
CA ASN A 388 8.77 -5.46 0.93
C ASN A 388 10.17 -5.50 0.30
N ARG A 389 11.23 -5.59 1.12
CA ARG A 389 12.59 -5.77 0.62
C ARG A 389 12.70 -7.04 -0.23
N ALA A 390 12.19 -8.17 0.24
CA ALA A 390 12.23 -9.43 -0.50
C ALA A 390 11.49 -9.36 -1.83
N LEU A 391 10.34 -8.70 -1.86
CA LEU A 391 9.58 -8.48 -3.08
C LEU A 391 10.38 -7.65 -4.08
N LEU A 392 10.95 -6.53 -3.64
CA LEU A 392 11.68 -5.60 -4.50
C LEU A 392 13.03 -6.15 -4.95
N SER A 393 13.81 -6.79 -4.05
CA SER A 393 15.12 -7.34 -4.38
C SER A 393 15.04 -8.65 -5.18
N GLY A 394 13.97 -9.43 -4.98
CA GLY A 394 13.73 -10.67 -5.73
C GLY A 394 13.39 -10.47 -7.20
N ALA A 395 12.97 -9.27 -7.60
CA ALA A 395 12.68 -8.96 -8.98
C ALA A 395 13.95 -8.52 -9.75
N PRO A 396 14.09 -8.83 -11.06
CA PRO A 396 15.19 -8.33 -11.89
C PRO A 396 15.22 -6.80 -11.91
N HIS A 397 16.42 -6.19 -12.00
CA HIS A 397 16.58 -4.73 -11.95
C HIS A 397 15.78 -4.01 -13.06
N ARG A 398 15.71 -4.63 -14.23
CA ARG A 398 14.92 -4.12 -15.39
C ARG A 398 13.42 -4.08 -15.14
N ARG A 399 12.91 -4.79 -14.11
CA ARG A 399 11.51 -4.91 -13.72
C ARG A 399 11.20 -4.18 -12.40
N SER A 400 12.02 -3.21 -12.02
CA SER A 400 11.87 -2.48 -10.75
C SER A 400 10.53 -1.71 -10.64
N GLY A 401 10.05 -1.16 -11.75
CA GLY A 401 8.73 -0.53 -11.82
C GLY A 401 7.61 -1.54 -11.60
N ALA A 402 7.64 -2.66 -12.32
CA ALA A 402 6.67 -3.74 -12.16
C ALA A 402 6.66 -4.31 -10.73
N ALA A 403 7.84 -4.45 -10.11
CA ALA A 403 7.95 -4.89 -8.71
C ALA A 403 7.32 -3.88 -7.73
N GLY A 404 7.57 -2.58 -7.94
CA GLY A 404 6.95 -1.50 -7.16
C GLY A 404 5.42 -1.47 -7.34
N GLY A 405 4.95 -1.58 -8.57
CA GLY A 405 3.52 -1.69 -8.88
C GLY A 405 2.87 -2.92 -8.25
N LEU A 406 3.53 -4.09 -8.32
CA LEU A 406 3.07 -5.33 -7.69
C LEU A 406 2.98 -5.18 -6.18
N GLN A 407 3.98 -4.57 -5.52
CA GLN A 407 3.97 -4.28 -4.09
C GLN A 407 2.77 -3.41 -3.69
N ALA A 408 2.55 -2.30 -4.40
CA ALA A 408 1.46 -1.38 -4.11
C ALA A 408 0.10 -2.03 -4.35
N THR A 409 -0.07 -2.76 -5.47
CA THR A 409 -1.31 -3.46 -5.80
C THR A 409 -1.62 -4.55 -4.77
N THR A 410 -0.63 -5.35 -4.37
CA THR A 410 -0.79 -6.40 -3.35
C THR A 410 -1.26 -5.83 -2.03
N ARG A 411 -0.72 -4.68 -1.62
CA ARG A 411 -1.15 -3.97 -0.41
C ARG A 411 -2.61 -3.53 -0.51
N VAL A 412 -2.96 -2.80 -1.56
CA VAL A 412 -4.33 -2.26 -1.74
C VAL A 412 -5.34 -3.39 -1.90
N PHE A 413 -4.99 -4.45 -2.64
CA PHE A 413 -5.82 -5.65 -2.79
C PHE A 413 -6.07 -6.33 -1.44
N GLY A 414 -5.00 -6.58 -0.65
CA GLY A 414 -5.14 -7.14 0.69
C GLY A 414 -6.04 -6.29 1.59
N GLN A 415 -5.82 -4.98 1.61
CA GLN A 415 -6.66 -4.05 2.37
C GLN A 415 -8.14 -4.13 1.95
N SER A 416 -8.43 -4.16 0.65
CA SER A 416 -9.80 -4.27 0.14
C SER A 416 -10.48 -5.58 0.55
N VAL A 417 -9.75 -6.70 0.44
CA VAL A 417 -10.24 -8.02 0.90
C VAL A 417 -10.51 -8.00 2.40
N GLY A 418 -9.60 -7.43 3.21
CA GLY A 418 -9.78 -7.33 4.65
C GLY A 418 -11.00 -6.49 5.04
N THR A 419 -11.22 -5.36 4.38
CA THR A 419 -12.42 -4.52 4.59
C THR A 419 -13.69 -5.28 4.26
N ALA A 420 -13.73 -6.01 3.13
CA ALA A 420 -14.87 -6.81 2.75
C ALA A 420 -15.16 -7.95 3.75
N LEU A 421 -14.12 -8.63 4.24
CA LEU A 421 -14.25 -9.65 5.27
C LEU A 421 -14.78 -9.08 6.60
N ALA A 422 -14.38 -7.87 6.97
CA ALA A 422 -14.95 -7.18 8.12
C ALA A 422 -16.44 -6.89 7.91
N ALA A 423 -16.82 -6.34 6.75
CA ALA A 423 -18.24 -6.08 6.42
C ALA A 423 -19.09 -7.35 6.46
N LEU A 424 -18.59 -8.46 5.89
CA LEU A 424 -19.26 -9.78 5.98
C LEU A 424 -19.37 -10.26 7.43
N SER A 425 -18.33 -10.07 8.23
CA SER A 425 -18.34 -10.43 9.65
C SER A 425 -19.40 -9.65 10.43
N PHE A 426 -19.58 -8.37 10.14
CA PHE A 426 -20.65 -7.55 10.73
C PHE A 426 -22.03 -8.02 10.29
N HIS A 427 -22.20 -8.32 8.99
CA HIS A 427 -23.48 -8.75 8.45
C HIS A 427 -23.96 -10.09 9.04
N PHE A 428 -23.09 -11.09 9.05
CA PHE A 428 -23.44 -12.42 9.54
C PHE A 428 -23.29 -12.58 11.06
N GLY A 429 -22.39 -11.84 11.69
CA GLY A 429 -22.11 -11.93 13.12
C GLY A 429 -23.05 -11.09 14.00
N GLY A 430 -23.82 -10.17 13.42
CA GLY A 430 -24.73 -9.31 14.18
C GLY A 430 -24.04 -8.59 15.36
N PRO A 431 -24.51 -8.73 16.61
CA PRO A 431 -23.94 -8.08 17.78
C PRO A 431 -22.47 -8.44 18.06
N VAL A 432 -22.03 -9.64 17.68
CA VAL A 432 -20.65 -10.12 17.85
C VAL A 432 -19.80 -9.96 16.58
N GLY A 433 -20.33 -9.32 15.56
CA GLY A 433 -19.67 -9.15 14.26
C GLY A 433 -18.27 -8.51 14.35
N ALA A 434 -18.08 -7.56 15.25
CA ALA A 434 -16.77 -6.95 15.51
C ALA A 434 -15.76 -7.97 16.06
N THR A 435 -16.17 -8.82 16.99
CA THR A 435 -15.34 -9.92 17.52
C THR A 435 -14.99 -10.93 16.42
N VAL A 436 -15.98 -11.30 15.59
CA VAL A 436 -15.78 -12.22 14.46
C VAL A 436 -14.76 -11.64 13.49
N ALA A 437 -14.85 -10.36 13.15
CA ALA A 437 -13.91 -9.70 12.25
C ALA A 437 -12.48 -9.67 12.83
N LEU A 438 -12.32 -9.44 14.13
CA LEU A 438 -11.03 -9.53 14.81
C LEU A 438 -10.45 -10.95 14.76
N VAL A 439 -11.27 -11.97 15.01
CA VAL A 439 -10.85 -13.39 14.91
C VAL A 439 -10.45 -13.74 13.47
N VAL A 440 -11.19 -13.27 12.47
CA VAL A 440 -10.81 -13.40 11.05
C VAL A 440 -9.46 -12.74 10.80
N GLY A 441 -9.21 -11.56 11.38
CA GLY A 441 -7.91 -10.89 11.32
C GLY A 441 -6.79 -11.75 11.91
N VAL A 442 -7.01 -12.36 13.07
CA VAL A 442 -6.04 -13.29 13.70
C VAL A 442 -5.75 -14.49 12.79
N LEU A 443 -6.79 -15.14 12.26
CA LEU A 443 -6.64 -16.30 11.37
C LEU A 443 -5.85 -15.95 10.10
N LEU A 444 -6.10 -14.79 9.50
CA LEU A 444 -5.34 -14.31 8.36
C LEU A 444 -3.87 -14.00 8.73
N ALA A 445 -3.62 -13.40 9.89
CA ALA A 445 -2.26 -13.16 10.35
C ALA A 445 -1.50 -14.47 10.59
N LEU A 446 -2.15 -15.49 11.16
CA LEU A 446 -1.59 -16.84 11.26
C LEU A 446 -1.40 -17.49 9.88
N GLY A 447 -2.28 -17.23 8.92
CA GLY A 447 -2.09 -17.62 7.52
C GLY A 447 -0.81 -17.02 6.93
N ALA A 448 -0.52 -15.75 7.21
CA ALA A 448 0.72 -15.09 6.80
C ALA A 448 1.95 -15.73 7.47
N VAL A 449 1.86 -16.14 8.74
CA VAL A 449 2.89 -16.96 9.42
C VAL A 449 3.11 -18.26 8.65
N GLY A 450 2.05 -19.02 8.34
CA GLY A 450 2.11 -20.28 7.60
C GLY A 450 2.79 -20.15 6.24
N ILE A 451 2.48 -19.08 5.50
CA ILE A 451 3.12 -18.77 4.21
C ILE A 451 4.64 -18.57 4.38
N ASN A 452 5.06 -17.83 5.42
CA ASN A 452 6.48 -17.59 5.67
C ASN A 452 7.21 -18.82 6.24
N VAL A 453 6.53 -19.69 6.98
CA VAL A 453 7.05 -21.01 7.38
C VAL A 453 7.28 -21.89 6.13
N ALA A 454 6.31 -21.94 5.21
CA ALA A 454 6.49 -22.63 3.95
C ALA A 454 7.65 -22.05 3.11
N ARG A 455 7.79 -20.73 3.11
CA ARG A 455 8.92 -20.02 2.50
C ARG A 455 10.26 -20.46 3.10
N TYR A 456 10.36 -20.52 4.44
CA TYR A 456 11.55 -20.94 5.15
C TYR A 456 12.00 -22.36 4.74
N PHE A 457 11.07 -23.33 4.69
CA PHE A 457 11.35 -24.70 4.32
C PHE A 457 11.55 -24.91 2.81
N SER A 458 11.05 -24.01 1.96
CA SER A 458 11.17 -24.14 0.50
C SER A 458 12.60 -23.98 -0.02
N ARG A 459 13.59 -23.67 0.84
CA ARG A 459 14.99 -23.34 0.47
C ARG A 459 15.05 -22.33 -0.68
N ALA A 460 14.00 -21.51 -0.85
CA ALA A 460 14.06 -20.41 -1.77
C ALA A 460 15.26 -19.54 -1.34
N PRO A 461 16.30 -19.35 -2.19
CA PRO A 461 17.43 -18.57 -1.77
C PRO A 461 16.91 -17.18 -1.38
N ASP A 462 16.96 -16.87 -0.08
CA ASP A 462 16.92 -15.50 0.34
C ASP A 462 18.14 -14.91 -0.36
N LEU A 463 17.91 -13.97 -1.26
CA LEU A 463 18.97 -13.22 -1.94
C LEU A 463 19.71 -12.38 -0.88
N SER A 464 20.41 -13.08 -0.01
CA SER A 464 21.25 -12.56 1.04
C SER A 464 22.70 -12.74 0.61
N LEU A 465 23.37 -11.63 0.57
CA LEU A 465 24.81 -11.42 0.46
C LEU A 465 25.35 -11.32 -0.95
#